data_c93938b36164cd4d7b6996fd76a8c67a
#
_entry.id   c93938b36164cd4d7b6996fd76a8c67a
#
_cell.length_a   1.000
_cell.length_b   1.000
_cell.length_c   1.000
_cell.angle_alpha   90.00
_cell.angle_beta   90.00
_cell.angle_gamma   90.00
#
_symmetry.space_group_name_H-M   'P 1'
#
loop_
_entity.id
_entity.type
_entity.pdbx_description
1 polymer ?
#
loop_
_entity_poly.entity_id
_entity_poly.type
_entity_poly.pdbx_seq_one_letter_code
_entity_poly.pdbx_strand_id
1 'polypeptide(L)'
;GEDTEVDRTLVEKLSDPLTHMLRNAVDHGIESAEDRIAAGKSPTGQILLSAGHRSGRILITIKDDGGGINHERVLAIAIKRGIVAPDAVLTDDEINNLIFAPGFSTATTVSDLSGRGVGMDVVKQAILGLGGRVTISSVQGEGTTFCLSLPLTLAVLDGMLIVAAGSTMVVPVSSVVETMMVNHKDIYMLPDGANVVSIRGVCMPLIPLASELGLGGYGTSRGLSEDDVILVVENESGARAALIVEDIRDQAQVVIKSIEKNYRQMPGVSAATILGDGSVSLILDVPALVANALGRIDTRPSDVRTGIAA
;
A
#
# COMPACT_ATOMS: atom_id res chain seq x y z
N GLY A 1 -24.54 16.01 -2.75
CA GLY A 1 -24.27 14.59 -3.06
C GLY A 1 -25.48 13.68 -2.81
N GLU A 2 -26.62 14.24 -2.39
CA GLU A 2 -27.81 13.46 -2.02
C GLU A 2 -28.36 12.61 -3.17
N ASP A 3 -28.23 13.09 -4.39
CA ASP A 3 -28.72 12.39 -5.60
C ASP A 3 -27.65 11.52 -6.28
N THR A 4 -26.51 11.28 -5.63
CA THR A 4 -25.44 10.47 -6.22
C THR A 4 -25.70 8.99 -5.97
N GLU A 5 -25.98 8.25 -7.04
CA GLU A 5 -26.10 6.80 -6.98
C GLU A 5 -24.72 6.16 -6.73
N VAL A 6 -24.64 5.31 -5.73
CA VAL A 6 -23.43 4.62 -5.30
C VAL A 6 -23.68 3.13 -5.22
N ASP A 7 -22.72 2.31 -5.63
CA ASP A 7 -22.83 0.86 -5.52
C ASP A 7 -23.06 0.45 -4.05
N ARG A 8 -24.08 -0.39 -3.82
CA ARG A 8 -24.44 -0.86 -2.49
C ARG A 8 -23.31 -1.59 -1.78
N THR A 9 -22.51 -2.36 -2.52
CA THR A 9 -21.37 -3.09 -1.99
C THR A 9 -20.29 -2.12 -1.48
N LEU A 10 -20.11 -0.98 -2.16
CA LEU A 10 -19.20 0.07 -1.72
C LEU A 10 -19.66 0.66 -0.38
N VAL A 11 -20.96 0.96 -0.26
CA VAL A 11 -21.53 1.50 0.99
C VAL A 11 -21.37 0.52 2.15
N GLU A 12 -21.66 -0.76 1.92
CA GLU A 12 -21.51 -1.82 2.94
C GLU A 12 -20.06 -1.96 3.41
N LYS A 13 -19.09 -1.92 2.48
CA LYS A 13 -17.65 -2.00 2.81
C LYS A 13 -17.09 -0.74 3.46
N LEU A 14 -17.70 0.41 3.28
CA LEU A 14 -17.29 1.68 3.90
C LEU A 14 -17.78 1.82 5.34
N SER A 15 -18.84 1.12 5.73
CA SER A 15 -19.45 1.24 7.05
C SER A 15 -18.47 1.03 8.20
N ASP A 16 -17.68 -0.04 8.15
CA ASP A 16 -16.70 -0.37 9.19
C ASP A 16 -15.54 0.65 9.26
N PRO A 17 -14.86 1.02 8.13
CA PRO A 17 -13.86 2.08 8.11
C PRO A 17 -14.36 3.42 8.66
N LEU A 18 -15.53 3.87 8.21
CA LEU A 18 -16.10 5.15 8.67
C LEU A 18 -16.43 5.13 10.15
N THR A 19 -17.03 4.04 10.64
CA THR A 19 -17.32 3.85 12.08
C THR A 19 -16.05 3.90 12.90
N HIS A 20 -14.97 3.26 12.43
CA HIS A 20 -13.68 3.28 13.12
C HIS A 20 -13.08 4.69 13.16
N MET A 21 -13.11 5.42 12.05
CA MET A 21 -12.61 6.80 12.00
C MET A 21 -13.40 7.74 12.89
N LEU A 22 -14.73 7.66 12.88
CA LEU A 22 -15.60 8.43 13.77
C LEU A 22 -15.32 8.11 15.24
N ARG A 23 -15.16 6.82 15.59
CA ARG A 23 -14.79 6.42 16.94
C ARG A 23 -13.43 7.01 17.36
N ASN A 24 -12.42 6.97 16.48
CA ASN A 24 -11.11 7.57 16.77
C ASN A 24 -11.21 9.07 17.00
N ALA A 25 -12.05 9.78 16.24
CA ALA A 25 -12.28 11.20 16.46
C ALA A 25 -12.90 11.46 17.85
N VAL A 26 -13.88 10.64 18.26
CA VAL A 26 -14.52 10.77 19.59
C VAL A 26 -13.56 10.38 20.71
N ASP A 27 -12.91 9.21 20.61
CA ASP A 27 -12.17 8.63 21.74
C ASP A 27 -10.77 9.25 21.92
N HIS A 28 -10.18 9.76 20.82
CA HIS A 28 -8.79 10.21 20.78
C HIS A 28 -8.58 11.60 20.18
N GLY A 29 -9.51 12.09 19.37
CA GLY A 29 -9.42 13.40 18.72
C GLY A 29 -9.95 14.51 19.64
N ILE A 30 -11.16 14.36 20.17
CA ILE A 30 -11.84 15.36 20.99
C ILE A 30 -11.29 15.32 22.42
N GLU A 31 -10.88 16.47 22.95
CA GLU A 31 -10.41 16.65 24.32
C GLU A 31 -11.59 16.63 25.32
N SER A 32 -11.29 16.46 26.60
CA SER A 32 -12.28 16.60 27.66
C SER A 32 -12.89 18.02 27.67
N ALA A 33 -14.12 18.15 28.15
CA ALA A 33 -14.77 19.47 28.24
C ALA A 33 -13.94 20.51 29.05
N GLU A 34 -13.23 20.03 30.06
CA GLU A 34 -12.35 20.84 30.89
C GLU A 34 -11.14 21.34 30.12
N ASP A 35 -10.45 20.44 29.38
CA ASP A 35 -9.29 20.78 28.58
C ASP A 35 -9.67 21.72 27.43
N ARG A 36 -10.84 21.50 26.80
CA ARG A 36 -11.35 22.37 25.75
C ARG A 36 -11.59 23.81 26.25
N ILE A 37 -12.23 23.95 27.41
CA ILE A 37 -12.45 25.28 28.02
C ILE A 37 -11.11 25.94 28.34
N ALA A 38 -10.16 25.20 28.90
CA ALA A 38 -8.82 25.71 29.19
C ALA A 38 -8.07 26.17 27.90
N ALA A 39 -8.32 25.52 26.76
CA ALA A 39 -7.80 25.91 25.46
C ALA A 39 -8.62 27.01 24.74
N GLY A 40 -9.66 27.54 25.37
CA GLY A 40 -10.55 28.59 24.80
C GLY A 40 -11.53 28.06 23.74
N LYS A 41 -11.77 26.76 23.71
CA LYS A 41 -12.73 26.09 22.79
C LYS A 41 -14.11 25.93 23.46
N SER A 42 -15.14 25.65 22.66
CA SER A 42 -16.45 25.21 23.16
C SER A 42 -16.30 23.91 23.98
N PRO A 43 -17.00 23.77 25.11
CA PRO A 43 -16.98 22.53 25.90
C PRO A 43 -17.48 21.30 25.11
N THR A 44 -18.28 21.53 24.08
CA THR A 44 -18.78 20.47 23.19
C THR A 44 -17.92 20.41 21.94
N GLY A 45 -17.27 19.27 21.69
CA GLY A 45 -16.53 19.00 20.48
C GLY A 45 -17.46 18.76 19.29
N GLN A 46 -16.99 19.04 18.11
CA GLN A 46 -17.72 18.86 16.85
C GLN A 46 -17.01 17.88 15.94
N ILE A 47 -17.79 16.97 15.35
CA ILE A 47 -17.34 16.10 14.27
C ILE A 47 -18.26 16.33 13.08
N LEU A 48 -17.67 16.73 11.95
CA LEU A 48 -18.37 16.96 10.70
C LEU A 48 -18.08 15.80 9.74
N LEU A 49 -19.12 15.07 9.35
CA LEU A 49 -19.09 14.11 8.27
C LEU A 49 -19.75 14.74 7.04
N SER A 50 -19.02 14.81 5.94
CA SER A 50 -19.54 15.31 4.68
C SER A 50 -19.18 14.34 3.54
N ALA A 51 -20.07 14.24 2.55
CA ALA A 51 -19.84 13.48 1.34
C ALA A 51 -20.20 14.31 0.12
N GLY A 52 -19.42 14.18 -0.94
CA GLY A 52 -19.65 14.88 -2.19
C GLY A 52 -19.11 14.07 -3.37
N HIS A 53 -19.51 14.48 -4.56
CA HIS A 53 -19.04 13.92 -5.81
C HIS A 53 -18.23 14.96 -6.58
N ARG A 54 -17.04 14.60 -7.02
CA ARG A 54 -16.18 15.47 -7.83
C ARG A 54 -15.33 14.64 -8.79
N SER A 55 -15.38 14.99 -10.07
CA SER A 55 -14.53 14.38 -11.11
C SER A 55 -14.59 12.84 -11.15
N GLY A 56 -15.82 12.25 -11.08
CA GLY A 56 -16.00 10.80 -11.10
C GLY A 56 -15.58 10.06 -9.81
N ARG A 57 -15.29 10.79 -8.75
CA ARG A 57 -14.92 10.23 -7.46
C ARG A 57 -15.84 10.71 -6.35
N ILE A 58 -16.11 9.84 -5.40
CA ILE A 58 -16.79 10.17 -4.15
C ILE A 58 -15.73 10.66 -3.18
N LEU A 59 -15.95 11.85 -2.61
CA LEU A 59 -15.11 12.41 -1.56
C LEU A 59 -15.90 12.36 -0.25
N ILE A 60 -15.38 11.64 0.74
CA ILE A 60 -15.94 11.61 2.09
C ILE A 60 -14.93 12.27 3.00
N THR A 61 -15.38 13.28 3.74
CA THR A 61 -14.52 14.02 4.66
C THR A 61 -15.06 13.87 6.08
N ILE A 62 -14.19 13.48 7.00
CA ILE A 62 -14.45 13.45 8.44
C ILE A 62 -13.52 14.48 9.05
N LYS A 63 -14.08 15.50 9.68
CA LYS A 63 -13.34 16.57 10.33
C LYS A 63 -13.77 16.68 11.79
N ASP A 64 -12.82 16.69 12.70
CA ASP A 64 -13.01 17.04 14.10
C ASP A 64 -12.36 18.39 14.43
N ASP A 65 -12.79 19.03 15.50
CA ASP A 65 -12.23 20.24 16.09
C ASP A 65 -11.43 19.95 17.38
N GLY A 66 -10.88 18.74 17.44
CA GLY A 66 -10.17 18.23 18.61
C GLY A 66 -8.74 18.78 18.76
N GLY A 67 -7.93 18.08 19.56
CA GLY A 67 -6.54 18.47 19.85
C GLY A 67 -5.56 18.32 18.70
N GLY A 68 -5.98 17.71 17.60
CA GLY A 68 -5.09 17.37 16.48
C GLY A 68 -4.11 16.26 16.80
N ILE A 69 -3.20 15.98 15.88
CA ILE A 69 -2.17 14.96 16.05
C ILE A 69 -0.95 15.58 16.73
N ASN A 70 -0.52 14.98 17.83
CA ASN A 70 0.72 15.34 18.49
C ASN A 70 1.90 14.72 17.76
N HIS A 71 2.58 15.51 16.93
CA HIS A 71 3.70 15.07 16.08
C HIS A 71 4.86 14.51 16.89
N GLU A 72 5.21 15.12 18.03
CA GLU A 72 6.30 14.65 18.89
C GLU A 72 6.01 13.24 19.42
N ARG A 73 4.79 13.00 19.88
CA ARG A 73 4.35 11.68 20.36
C ARG A 73 4.31 10.64 19.26
N VAL A 74 3.81 11.00 18.07
CA VAL A 74 3.77 10.11 16.91
C VAL A 74 5.18 9.71 16.50
N LEU A 75 6.09 10.68 16.38
CA LEU A 75 7.48 10.45 16.00
C LEU A 75 8.20 9.59 17.04
N ALA A 76 8.04 9.88 18.34
CA ALA A 76 8.63 9.08 19.40
C ALA A 76 8.18 7.62 19.37
N ILE A 77 6.90 7.35 19.09
CA ILE A 77 6.37 6.00 18.94
C ILE A 77 6.95 5.32 17.69
N ALA A 78 7.03 6.04 16.56
CA ALA A 78 7.56 5.51 15.32
C ALA A 78 9.05 5.13 15.44
N ILE A 79 9.87 5.96 16.08
CA ILE A 79 11.27 5.67 16.37
C ILE A 79 11.39 4.46 17.30
N LYS A 80 10.63 4.44 18.39
CA LYS A 80 10.64 3.31 19.35
C LYS A 80 10.29 1.96 18.69
N ARG A 81 9.45 1.99 17.65
CA ARG A 81 9.03 0.80 16.90
C ARG A 81 9.93 0.47 15.71
N GLY A 82 10.96 1.27 15.45
CA GLY A 82 11.87 1.08 14.32
C GLY A 82 11.24 1.38 12.94
N ILE A 83 10.10 2.11 12.91
CA ILE A 83 9.44 2.52 11.67
C ILE A 83 10.21 3.65 11.01
N VAL A 84 10.83 4.51 11.83
CA VAL A 84 11.59 5.68 11.40
C VAL A 84 12.93 5.70 12.12
N ALA A 85 14.00 6.09 11.41
CA ALA A 85 15.33 6.28 12.02
C ALA A 85 15.32 7.47 12.99
N PRO A 86 16.12 7.44 14.07
CA PRO A 86 16.12 8.51 15.08
C PRO A 86 16.56 9.88 14.55
N ASP A 87 17.28 9.92 13.45
CA ASP A 87 17.84 11.10 12.80
C ASP A 87 17.05 11.53 11.55
N ALA A 88 15.92 10.88 11.26
CA ALA A 88 15.10 11.21 10.12
C ALA A 88 14.42 12.58 10.29
N VAL A 89 14.53 13.41 9.26
CA VAL A 89 13.82 14.69 9.17
C VAL A 89 12.57 14.48 8.33
N LEU A 90 11.40 14.56 8.96
CA LEU A 90 10.10 14.36 8.34
C LEU A 90 9.30 15.65 8.31
N THR A 91 8.53 15.83 7.27
CA THR A 91 7.51 16.89 7.18
C THR A 91 6.29 16.53 8.03
N ASP A 92 5.46 17.52 8.36
CA ASP A 92 4.21 17.32 9.11
C ASP A 92 3.28 16.30 8.43
N ASP A 93 3.19 16.32 7.10
CA ASP A 93 2.39 15.37 6.34
C ASP A 93 2.95 13.95 6.42
N GLU A 94 4.26 13.79 6.41
CA GLU A 94 4.90 12.48 6.60
C GLU A 94 4.65 11.95 8.01
N ILE A 95 4.76 12.80 9.03
CA ILE A 95 4.46 12.43 10.42
C ILE A 95 2.99 12.03 10.57
N ASN A 96 2.06 12.82 10.00
CA ASN A 96 0.64 12.48 9.99
C ASN A 96 0.37 11.12 9.34
N ASN A 97 1.08 10.79 8.26
CA ASN A 97 0.92 9.53 7.55
C ASN A 97 1.46 8.31 8.31
N LEU A 98 2.34 8.49 9.33
CA LEU A 98 2.84 7.41 10.18
C LEU A 98 1.73 6.68 10.94
N ILE A 99 0.60 7.32 11.21
CA ILE A 99 -0.53 6.66 11.88
C ILE A 99 -1.14 5.51 11.08
N PHE A 100 -0.89 5.49 9.77
CA PHE A 100 -1.30 4.40 8.87
C PHE A 100 -0.24 3.30 8.74
N ALA A 101 0.89 3.41 9.41
CA ALA A 101 1.92 2.37 9.37
C ALA A 101 1.41 1.07 10.05
N PRO A 102 1.75 -0.12 9.50
CA PRO A 102 1.31 -1.37 10.08
C PRO A 102 1.66 -1.49 11.57
N GLY A 103 0.67 -1.84 12.38
CA GLY A 103 0.83 -1.97 13.82
C GLY A 103 1.02 -0.64 14.56
N PHE A 104 0.84 0.50 13.92
CA PHE A 104 0.87 1.80 14.57
C PHE A 104 -0.45 2.04 15.32
N SER A 105 -0.44 1.83 16.64
CA SER A 105 -1.54 2.20 17.53
C SER A 105 -0.99 3.05 18.66
N THR A 106 -1.60 4.19 18.91
CA THR A 106 -1.27 5.07 20.05
C THR A 106 -1.82 4.56 21.38
N ALA A 107 -2.72 3.56 21.34
CA ALA A 107 -3.31 2.95 22.53
C ALA A 107 -2.31 2.05 23.25
N THR A 108 -2.07 2.31 24.53
CA THR A 108 -1.24 1.50 25.43
C THR A 108 -1.98 0.27 25.97
N THR A 109 -3.29 0.21 25.79
CA THR A 109 -4.15 -0.90 26.21
C THR A 109 -5.05 -1.32 25.06
N VAL A 110 -5.03 -2.63 24.76
CA VAL A 110 -6.04 -3.26 23.90
C VAL A 110 -7.34 -3.19 24.67
N SER A 111 -8.25 -2.29 24.34
CA SER A 111 -9.58 -2.27 24.92
C SER A 111 -10.36 -3.47 24.37
N ASP A 112 -10.73 -4.37 25.27
CA ASP A 112 -11.47 -5.63 25.01
C ASP A 112 -12.86 -5.44 24.35
N LEU A 113 -13.30 -4.20 24.11
CA LEU A 113 -14.60 -3.92 23.48
C LEU A 113 -14.63 -4.01 21.96
N SER A 114 -13.48 -4.11 21.30
CA SER A 114 -13.39 -4.36 19.86
C SER A 114 -12.52 -5.60 19.65
N GLY A 115 -13.05 -6.78 19.74
CA GLY A 115 -12.35 -8.08 19.61
C GLY A 115 -11.51 -8.34 18.34
N ARG A 116 -11.02 -7.27 17.70
CA ARG A 116 -10.19 -7.31 16.51
C ARG A 116 -9.27 -6.08 16.44
N GLY A 117 -8.34 -5.86 17.26
CA GLY A 117 -7.28 -4.82 17.15
C GLY A 117 -7.22 -4.03 15.82
N VAL A 118 -8.31 -3.33 15.46
CA VAL A 118 -8.42 -2.62 14.16
C VAL A 118 -7.68 -1.30 14.31
N GLY A 119 -6.54 -1.16 13.61
CA GLY A 119 -5.78 0.07 13.54
C GLY A 119 -6.13 0.91 12.30
N MET A 120 -5.56 2.09 12.18
CA MET A 120 -5.72 2.96 11.00
C MET A 120 -5.08 2.36 9.74
N ASP A 121 -4.12 1.45 9.89
CA ASP A 121 -3.57 0.62 8.82
C ASP A 121 -4.64 -0.24 8.15
N VAL A 122 -5.52 -0.87 8.94
CA VAL A 122 -6.64 -1.66 8.41
C VAL A 122 -7.64 -0.78 7.66
N VAL A 123 -7.91 0.44 8.17
CA VAL A 123 -8.75 1.42 7.46
C VAL A 123 -8.13 1.78 6.11
N LYS A 124 -6.83 2.09 6.08
CA LYS A 124 -6.11 2.42 4.84
C LYS A 124 -6.19 1.26 3.84
N GLN A 125 -5.94 0.02 4.28
CA GLN A 125 -6.03 -1.16 3.43
C GLN A 125 -7.45 -1.41 2.89
N ALA A 126 -8.49 -1.21 3.71
CA ALA A 126 -9.87 -1.34 3.28
C ALA A 126 -10.21 -0.32 2.18
N ILE A 127 -9.78 0.94 2.32
CA ILE A 127 -10.00 1.99 1.33
C ILE A 127 -9.20 1.73 0.04
N LEU A 128 -7.94 1.30 0.15
CA LEU A 128 -7.13 0.91 -1.01
C LEU A 128 -7.75 -0.28 -1.76
N GLY A 129 -8.27 -1.28 -1.03
CA GLY A 129 -8.97 -2.42 -1.62
C GLY A 129 -10.27 -2.07 -2.37
N LEU A 130 -10.79 -0.85 -2.15
CA LEU A 130 -11.90 -0.27 -2.90
C LEU A 130 -11.43 0.62 -4.07
N GLY A 131 -10.14 0.63 -4.40
CA GLY A 131 -9.55 1.54 -5.39
C GLY A 131 -9.56 3.00 -4.94
N GLY A 132 -9.71 3.21 -3.64
CA GLY A 132 -9.75 4.52 -3.03
C GLY A 132 -8.38 4.98 -2.52
N ARG A 133 -8.37 6.20 -1.98
CA ARG A 133 -7.22 6.80 -1.31
C ARG A 133 -7.70 7.47 -0.02
N VAL A 134 -6.90 7.40 1.04
CA VAL A 134 -7.11 8.16 2.27
C VAL A 134 -5.97 9.15 2.45
N THR A 135 -6.32 10.38 2.77
CA THR A 135 -5.36 11.43 3.16
C THR A 135 -5.77 11.99 4.51
N ILE A 136 -4.78 12.51 5.24
CA ILE A 136 -4.96 13.11 6.54
C ILE A 136 -4.27 14.48 6.56
N SER A 137 -4.93 15.43 7.19
CA SER A 137 -4.37 16.74 7.51
C SER A 137 -4.73 17.07 8.95
N SER A 138 -3.78 17.52 9.73
CA SER A 138 -4.00 17.85 11.14
C SER A 138 -3.19 19.06 11.53
N VAL A 139 -3.81 19.93 12.32
CA VAL A 139 -3.15 21.06 12.96
C VAL A 139 -3.34 20.91 14.46
N GLN A 140 -2.22 20.87 15.18
CA GLN A 140 -2.25 20.71 16.63
C GLN A 140 -3.03 21.85 17.29
N GLY A 141 -4.00 21.52 18.11
CA GLY A 141 -4.92 22.46 18.76
C GLY A 141 -6.16 22.82 17.94
N GLU A 142 -6.20 22.52 16.62
CA GLU A 142 -7.33 22.89 15.75
C GLU A 142 -8.17 21.69 15.32
N GLY A 143 -7.58 20.48 15.32
CA GLY A 143 -8.27 19.23 15.00
C GLY A 143 -7.64 18.47 13.83
N THR A 144 -8.37 17.43 13.36
CA THR A 144 -7.92 16.53 12.31
C THR A 144 -8.97 16.41 11.23
N THR A 145 -8.52 16.30 9.99
CA THR A 145 -9.36 16.08 8.82
C THR A 145 -8.88 14.85 8.06
N PHE A 146 -9.73 13.85 7.94
CA PHE A 146 -9.54 12.72 7.05
C PHE A 146 -10.34 12.94 5.77
N CYS A 147 -9.71 12.73 4.62
CA CYS A 147 -10.40 12.76 3.32
C CYS A 147 -10.23 11.41 2.63
N LEU A 148 -11.35 10.76 2.35
CA LEU A 148 -11.44 9.52 1.59
C LEU A 148 -11.83 9.88 0.17
N SER A 149 -11.11 9.39 -0.81
CA SER A 149 -11.44 9.54 -2.23
C SER A 149 -11.64 8.16 -2.84
N LEU A 150 -12.83 7.88 -3.32
CA LEU A 150 -13.26 6.59 -3.84
C LEU A 150 -13.76 6.74 -5.28
N PRO A 151 -13.54 5.76 -6.15
CA PRO A 151 -14.16 5.77 -7.47
C PRO A 151 -15.69 5.60 -7.33
N LEU A 152 -16.47 6.26 -8.19
CA LEU A 152 -17.93 6.14 -8.22
C LEU A 152 -18.39 4.77 -8.71
N THR A 153 -17.57 4.15 -9.59
CA THR A 153 -17.80 2.82 -10.16
C THR A 153 -16.97 1.78 -9.41
N LEU A 154 -17.25 0.50 -9.61
CA LEU A 154 -16.34 -0.59 -9.21
C LEU A 154 -14.93 -0.21 -9.61
N ALA A 155 -13.98 -0.39 -8.69
CA ALA A 155 -12.58 -0.07 -8.94
C ALA A 155 -12.11 -0.84 -10.18
N VAL A 156 -11.95 -0.11 -11.28
CA VAL A 156 -11.41 -0.63 -12.52
C VAL A 156 -9.93 -0.28 -12.54
N LEU A 157 -9.12 -1.27 -12.82
CA LEU A 157 -7.67 -1.15 -12.95
C LEU A 157 -7.28 -1.40 -14.40
N ASP A 158 -6.48 -0.50 -14.98
CA ASP A 158 -5.80 -0.79 -16.22
C ASP A 158 -4.65 -1.76 -15.91
N GLY A 159 -4.82 -3.01 -16.32
CA GLY A 159 -3.94 -4.11 -16.01
C GLY A 159 -3.18 -4.60 -17.25
N MET A 160 -1.90 -4.89 -17.08
CA MET A 160 -1.11 -5.66 -18.05
C MET A 160 -1.24 -7.14 -17.70
N LEU A 161 -1.74 -7.94 -18.63
CA LEU A 161 -1.88 -9.38 -18.48
C LEU A 161 -0.55 -10.05 -18.78
N ILE A 162 0.03 -10.69 -17.80
CA ILE A 162 1.30 -11.40 -17.89
C ILE A 162 1.12 -12.88 -17.60
N VAL A 163 2.06 -13.70 -18.00
CA VAL A 163 2.11 -15.13 -17.67
C VAL A 163 3.30 -15.42 -16.76
N ALA A 164 3.03 -16.06 -15.63
CA ALA A 164 4.05 -16.59 -14.73
C ALA A 164 3.61 -17.94 -14.18
N ALA A 165 4.49 -18.94 -14.23
CA ALA A 165 4.21 -20.35 -13.91
C ALA A 165 2.96 -20.88 -14.63
N GLY A 166 2.79 -20.53 -15.91
CA GLY A 166 1.64 -20.93 -16.73
C GLY A 166 0.31 -20.28 -16.34
N SER A 167 0.29 -19.40 -15.33
CA SER A 167 -0.90 -18.71 -14.86
C SER A 167 -0.92 -17.26 -15.33
N THR A 168 -2.11 -16.78 -15.76
CA THR A 168 -2.28 -15.37 -16.11
C THR A 168 -2.43 -14.54 -14.84
N MET A 169 -1.70 -13.42 -14.77
CA MET A 169 -1.73 -12.46 -13.66
C MET A 169 -1.84 -11.05 -14.20
N VAL A 170 -2.19 -10.11 -13.33
CA VAL A 170 -2.37 -8.71 -13.67
C VAL A 170 -1.34 -7.85 -12.95
N VAL A 171 -0.58 -7.08 -13.70
CA VAL A 171 0.29 -6.01 -13.18
C VAL A 171 -0.40 -4.67 -13.43
N PRO A 172 -0.56 -3.79 -12.42
CA PRO A 172 -1.06 -2.44 -12.65
C PRO A 172 -0.20 -1.71 -13.69
N VAL A 173 -0.79 -1.24 -14.80
CA VAL A 173 -0.06 -0.51 -15.86
C VAL A 173 0.64 0.72 -15.30
N SER A 174 0.04 1.38 -14.31
CA SER A 174 0.60 2.55 -13.62
C SER A 174 1.92 2.27 -12.90
N SER A 175 2.24 1.00 -12.62
CA SER A 175 3.50 0.60 -11.99
C SER A 175 4.55 0.12 -13.01
N VAL A 176 4.20 -0.03 -14.29
CA VAL A 176 5.11 -0.50 -15.33
C VAL A 176 5.85 0.68 -15.96
N VAL A 177 7.17 0.64 -15.94
CA VAL A 177 8.04 1.67 -16.54
C VAL A 177 8.39 1.32 -17.98
N GLU A 178 8.88 0.10 -18.20
CA GLU A 178 9.24 -0.42 -19.51
C GLU A 178 9.27 -1.95 -19.53
N THR A 179 9.25 -2.50 -20.73
CA THR A 179 9.32 -3.96 -20.97
C THR A 179 10.45 -4.25 -21.94
N MET A 180 11.16 -5.37 -21.77
CA MET A 180 12.25 -5.79 -22.64
C MET A 180 12.44 -7.30 -22.62
N MET A 181 13.11 -7.82 -23.63
CA MET A 181 13.54 -9.23 -23.65
C MET A 181 14.72 -9.44 -22.70
N VAL A 182 14.81 -10.62 -22.13
CA VAL A 182 15.93 -11.01 -21.27
C VAL A 182 17.23 -11.01 -22.07
N ASN A 183 18.26 -10.36 -21.54
CA ASN A 183 19.63 -10.51 -22.01
C ASN A 183 20.48 -11.01 -20.84
N HIS A 184 20.90 -12.27 -20.90
CA HIS A 184 21.67 -12.92 -19.84
C HIS A 184 22.99 -12.22 -19.51
N LYS A 185 23.55 -11.44 -20.44
CA LYS A 185 24.79 -10.70 -20.22
C LYS A 185 24.63 -9.53 -19.23
N ASP A 186 23.42 -9.06 -19.05
CA ASP A 186 23.10 -7.92 -18.17
C ASP A 186 22.61 -8.38 -16.80
N ILE A 187 22.56 -9.71 -16.55
CA ILE A 187 22.14 -10.31 -15.29
C ILE A 187 23.37 -10.74 -14.49
N TYR A 188 23.42 -10.33 -13.25
CA TYR A 188 24.50 -10.61 -12.32
C TYR A 188 23.95 -11.30 -11.08
N MET A 189 24.64 -12.33 -10.62
CA MET A 189 24.34 -12.97 -9.35
C MET A 189 25.24 -12.37 -8.29
N LEU A 190 24.65 -11.84 -7.24
CA LEU A 190 25.39 -11.34 -6.08
C LEU A 190 25.93 -12.51 -5.23
N PRO A 191 26.99 -12.31 -4.43
CA PRO A 191 27.60 -13.37 -3.61
C PRO A 191 26.62 -14.08 -2.67
N ASP A 192 25.52 -13.46 -2.37
CA ASP A 192 24.45 -13.94 -1.52
C ASP A 192 23.35 -14.72 -2.26
N GLY A 193 23.49 -14.88 -3.56
CA GLY A 193 22.53 -15.59 -4.41
C GLY A 193 21.36 -14.72 -4.90
N ALA A 194 21.31 -13.43 -4.56
CA ALA A 194 20.31 -12.52 -5.15
C ALA A 194 20.72 -12.18 -6.60
N ASN A 195 19.73 -12.12 -7.49
CA ASN A 195 19.95 -11.70 -8.86
C ASN A 195 19.66 -10.22 -9.02
N VAL A 196 20.51 -9.53 -9.77
CA VAL A 196 20.33 -8.14 -10.19
C VAL A 196 20.49 -8.03 -11.70
N VAL A 197 19.82 -7.07 -12.30
CA VAL A 197 19.96 -6.76 -13.70
C VAL A 197 20.41 -5.32 -13.89
N SER A 198 21.30 -5.10 -14.87
CA SER A 198 21.74 -3.76 -15.27
C SER A 198 20.96 -3.32 -16.49
N ILE A 199 20.12 -2.31 -16.34
CA ILE A 199 19.31 -1.73 -17.42
C ILE A 199 19.74 -0.27 -17.60
N ARG A 200 20.29 0.04 -18.77
CA ARG A 200 20.79 1.39 -19.09
C ARG A 200 21.77 1.95 -18.05
N GLY A 201 22.60 1.06 -17.46
CA GLY A 201 23.57 1.45 -16.45
C GLY A 201 23.01 1.59 -15.02
N VAL A 202 21.73 1.29 -14.82
CA VAL A 202 21.10 1.25 -13.50
C VAL A 202 20.94 -0.20 -13.08
N CYS A 203 21.53 -0.59 -11.95
CA CYS A 203 21.34 -1.92 -11.36
C CYS A 203 20.09 -1.93 -10.48
N MET A 204 19.28 -2.96 -10.66
CA MET A 204 18.05 -3.15 -9.86
C MET A 204 17.83 -4.63 -9.53
N PRO A 205 17.09 -4.94 -8.45
CA PRO A 205 16.73 -6.32 -8.11
C PRO A 205 16.02 -7.01 -9.27
N LEU A 206 16.39 -8.27 -9.53
CA LEU A 206 15.72 -9.12 -10.50
C LEU A 206 14.86 -10.13 -9.74
N ILE A 207 13.56 -10.11 -9.98
CA ILE A 207 12.55 -10.90 -9.26
C ILE A 207 11.98 -11.94 -10.21
N PRO A 208 12.35 -13.22 -10.08
CA PRO A 208 11.64 -14.31 -10.77
C PRO A 208 10.25 -14.47 -10.16
N LEU A 209 9.22 -13.94 -10.81
CA LEU A 209 7.88 -13.81 -10.26
C LEU A 209 7.27 -15.13 -9.80
N ALA A 210 7.44 -16.19 -10.59
CA ALA A 210 6.96 -17.53 -10.25
C ALA A 210 7.52 -18.05 -8.91
N SER A 211 8.82 -17.85 -8.66
CA SER A 211 9.48 -18.25 -7.41
C SER A 211 9.07 -17.36 -6.26
N GLU A 212 8.94 -16.05 -6.51
CA GLU A 212 8.57 -15.07 -5.47
C GLU A 212 7.17 -15.33 -4.93
N LEU A 213 6.25 -15.72 -5.77
CA LEU A 213 4.88 -16.05 -5.38
C LEU A 213 4.70 -17.49 -4.86
N GLY A 214 5.80 -18.27 -4.79
CA GLY A 214 5.74 -19.64 -4.29
C GLY A 214 4.90 -20.57 -5.18
N LEU A 215 4.79 -20.26 -6.47
CA LEU A 215 4.05 -21.07 -7.44
C LEU A 215 4.89 -22.30 -7.86
N GLY A 216 5.32 -23.06 -6.86
CA GLY A 216 6.12 -24.25 -7.03
C GLY A 216 5.35 -25.39 -7.67
N GLY A 217 5.77 -25.81 -8.85
CA GLY A 217 5.23 -26.94 -9.59
C GLY A 217 5.57 -26.89 -11.08
N TYR A 218 5.57 -25.72 -11.66
CA TYR A 218 5.96 -25.48 -13.05
C TYR A 218 7.02 -24.37 -13.08
N GLY A 219 8.27 -24.71 -13.34
CA GLY A 219 9.32 -23.73 -13.66
C GLY A 219 10.34 -23.39 -12.58
N THR A 220 10.28 -23.89 -11.36
CA THR A 220 11.36 -23.70 -10.36
C THR A 220 12.69 -24.36 -10.75
N SER A 221 12.70 -25.21 -11.75
CA SER A 221 13.90 -25.83 -12.35
C SER A 221 14.21 -25.30 -13.76
N ARG A 222 13.34 -24.44 -14.31
CA ARG A 222 13.60 -23.81 -15.61
C ARG A 222 14.49 -22.60 -15.35
N GLY A 223 15.74 -22.68 -15.81
CA GLY A 223 16.59 -21.48 -15.88
C GLY A 223 15.92 -20.39 -16.72
N LEU A 224 16.41 -19.17 -16.59
CA LEU A 224 16.00 -18.05 -17.43
C LEU A 224 16.05 -18.45 -18.90
N SER A 225 14.97 -18.25 -19.64
CA SER A 225 14.90 -18.47 -21.08
C SER A 225 15.19 -17.16 -21.81
N GLU A 226 15.73 -17.29 -23.05
CA GLU A 226 15.89 -16.13 -23.94
C GLU A 226 14.53 -15.54 -24.36
N ASP A 227 13.46 -16.31 -24.25
CA ASP A 227 12.09 -15.89 -24.57
C ASP A 227 11.40 -15.20 -23.38
N ASP A 228 11.99 -15.23 -22.18
CA ASP A 228 11.41 -14.57 -21.02
C ASP A 228 11.44 -13.03 -21.17
N VAL A 229 10.49 -12.36 -20.56
CA VAL A 229 10.34 -10.91 -20.63
C VAL A 229 10.64 -10.30 -19.28
N ILE A 230 11.34 -9.18 -19.28
CA ILE A 230 11.57 -8.34 -18.12
C ILE A 230 10.54 -7.19 -18.12
N LEU A 231 9.78 -7.07 -17.05
CA LEU A 231 9.01 -5.87 -16.72
C LEU A 231 9.76 -5.05 -15.70
N VAL A 232 10.17 -3.85 -16.05
CA VAL A 232 10.66 -2.87 -15.07
C VAL A 232 9.46 -2.22 -14.41
N VAL A 233 9.38 -2.35 -13.10
CA VAL A 233 8.30 -1.80 -12.29
C VAL A 233 8.86 -0.80 -11.27
N GLU A 234 8.02 0.17 -10.91
CA GLU A 234 8.35 1.24 -9.98
C GLU A 234 7.24 1.36 -8.92
N ASN A 235 7.62 1.58 -7.68
CA ASN A 235 6.69 1.87 -6.60
C ASN A 235 6.48 3.40 -6.44
N GLU A 236 5.58 3.79 -5.52
CA GLU A 236 5.25 5.21 -5.25
C GLU A 236 6.46 6.05 -4.76
N SER A 237 7.50 5.42 -4.20
CA SER A 237 8.71 6.10 -3.76
C SER A 237 9.77 6.26 -4.85
N GLY A 238 9.50 5.80 -6.08
CA GLY A 238 10.45 5.81 -7.19
C GLY A 238 11.45 4.66 -7.17
N ALA A 239 11.30 3.70 -6.26
CA ALA A 239 12.15 2.52 -6.22
C ALA A 239 11.73 1.52 -7.28
N ARG A 240 12.72 0.91 -7.97
CA ARG A 240 12.52 0.03 -9.12
C ARG A 240 12.98 -1.40 -8.86
N ALA A 241 12.31 -2.32 -9.54
CA ALA A 241 12.74 -3.71 -9.66
C ALA A 241 12.37 -4.24 -11.06
N ALA A 242 12.98 -5.33 -11.45
CA ALA A 242 12.74 -6.03 -12.70
C ALA A 242 12.02 -7.36 -12.40
N LEU A 243 10.80 -7.53 -12.86
CA LEU A 243 10.07 -8.80 -12.78
C LEU A 243 10.37 -9.63 -14.01
N ILE A 244 10.71 -10.91 -13.84
CA ILE A 244 10.81 -11.87 -14.94
C ILE A 244 9.47 -12.59 -15.05
N VAL A 245 8.93 -12.59 -16.26
CA VAL A 245 7.69 -13.25 -16.64
C VAL A 245 7.90 -14.07 -17.93
N GLU A 246 7.05 -15.07 -18.14
CA GLU A 246 7.13 -15.93 -19.32
C GLU A 246 6.63 -15.23 -20.59
N ASP A 247 5.61 -14.38 -20.45
CA ASP A 247 4.98 -13.70 -21.58
C ASP A 247 4.15 -12.49 -21.11
N ILE A 248 3.92 -11.55 -22.03
CA ILE A 248 2.96 -10.46 -21.90
C ILE A 248 1.87 -10.69 -22.94
N ARG A 249 0.64 -10.90 -22.49
CA ARG A 249 -0.46 -11.23 -23.39
C ARG A 249 -1.16 -10.00 -23.96
N ASP A 250 -1.63 -9.12 -23.08
CA ASP A 250 -2.47 -7.97 -23.48
C ASP A 250 -2.54 -6.93 -22.35
N GLN A 251 -3.24 -5.83 -22.63
CA GLN A 251 -3.68 -4.88 -21.63
C GLN A 251 -5.21 -4.88 -21.57
N ALA A 252 -5.76 -4.98 -20.37
CA ALA A 252 -7.20 -5.00 -20.17
C ALA A 252 -7.61 -4.18 -18.95
N GLN A 253 -8.79 -3.61 -19.03
CA GLN A 253 -9.45 -3.06 -17.85
C GLN A 253 -10.06 -4.19 -17.04
N VAL A 254 -9.62 -4.33 -15.80
CA VAL A 254 -10.07 -5.38 -14.89
C VAL A 254 -10.76 -4.80 -13.68
N VAL A 255 -11.81 -5.48 -13.22
CA VAL A 255 -12.54 -5.11 -12.01
C VAL A 255 -11.84 -5.73 -10.80
N ILE A 256 -11.37 -4.90 -9.88
CA ILE A 256 -10.72 -5.35 -8.65
C ILE A 256 -11.76 -6.04 -7.76
N LYS A 257 -11.48 -7.28 -7.36
CA LYS A 257 -12.23 -8.02 -6.34
C LYS A 257 -11.32 -8.30 -5.17
N SER A 258 -11.72 -7.87 -3.98
CA SER A 258 -10.98 -8.18 -2.76
C SER A 258 -10.91 -9.70 -2.58
N ILE A 259 -9.73 -10.21 -2.27
CA ILE A 259 -9.57 -11.60 -1.82
C ILE A 259 -10.19 -11.64 -0.42
N GLU A 260 -11.30 -12.37 -0.25
CA GLU A 260 -11.98 -12.45 1.04
C GLU A 260 -11.06 -13.05 2.11
N LYS A 261 -11.29 -12.67 3.38
CA LYS A 261 -10.48 -13.04 4.57
C LYS A 261 -10.24 -14.55 4.77
N ASN A 262 -10.89 -15.41 3.98
CA ASN A 262 -10.78 -16.87 4.04
C ASN A 262 -9.61 -17.44 3.22
N TYR A 263 -8.95 -16.63 2.40
CA TYR A 263 -7.74 -17.04 1.70
C TYR A 263 -6.51 -16.54 2.44
N ARG A 264 -5.50 -17.40 2.58
CA ARG A 264 -4.20 -17.01 3.12
C ARG A 264 -3.68 -15.82 2.32
N GLN A 265 -3.32 -14.74 3.00
CA GLN A 265 -2.64 -13.63 2.35
C GLN A 265 -1.40 -14.16 1.63
N MET A 266 -1.36 -13.98 0.33
CA MET A 266 -0.21 -14.35 -0.50
C MET A 266 0.68 -13.12 -0.62
N PRO A 267 1.92 -13.16 -0.11
CA PRO A 267 2.84 -12.04 -0.28
C PRO A 267 3.01 -11.70 -1.77
N GLY A 268 2.97 -10.41 -2.11
CA GLY A 268 3.09 -9.96 -3.50
C GLY A 268 1.78 -9.97 -4.30
N VAL A 269 0.62 -10.24 -3.67
CA VAL A 269 -0.71 -10.19 -4.28
C VAL A 269 -1.60 -9.22 -3.52
N SER A 270 -2.21 -8.27 -4.24
CA SER A 270 -3.09 -7.24 -3.65
C SER A 270 -4.57 -7.61 -3.72
N ALA A 271 -5.00 -8.23 -4.81
CA ALA A 271 -6.39 -8.53 -5.10
C ALA A 271 -6.53 -9.64 -6.14
N ALA A 272 -7.75 -9.97 -6.52
CA ALA A 272 -8.08 -10.83 -7.65
C ALA A 272 -9.01 -10.13 -8.62
N THR A 273 -9.12 -10.66 -9.83
CA THR A 273 -10.10 -10.26 -10.83
C THR A 273 -10.66 -11.48 -11.55
N ILE A 274 -11.74 -11.28 -12.29
CA ILE A 274 -12.25 -12.25 -13.25
C ILE A 274 -12.02 -11.66 -14.64
N LEU A 275 -11.27 -12.38 -15.47
CA LEU A 275 -10.99 -11.98 -16.84
C LEU A 275 -12.20 -12.20 -17.74
N GLY A 276 -12.14 -11.67 -18.96
CA GLY A 276 -13.24 -11.79 -19.93
C GLY A 276 -13.60 -13.22 -20.34
N ASP A 277 -12.68 -14.18 -20.17
CA ASP A 277 -12.88 -15.60 -20.39
C ASP A 277 -13.49 -16.35 -19.19
N GLY A 278 -13.77 -15.61 -18.09
CA GLY A 278 -14.30 -16.16 -16.85
C GLY A 278 -13.23 -16.72 -15.89
N SER A 279 -11.96 -16.75 -16.28
CA SER A 279 -10.88 -17.22 -15.39
C SER A 279 -10.57 -16.22 -14.28
N VAL A 280 -10.17 -16.74 -13.12
CA VAL A 280 -9.72 -15.90 -12.00
C VAL A 280 -8.24 -15.58 -12.19
N SER A 281 -7.89 -14.31 -12.08
CA SER A 281 -6.52 -13.83 -12.18
C SER A 281 -6.14 -13.01 -10.94
N LEU A 282 -4.90 -13.15 -10.49
CA LEU A 282 -4.37 -12.41 -9.34
C LEU A 282 -3.81 -11.07 -9.79
N ILE A 283 -4.06 -10.02 -9.00
CA ILE A 283 -3.50 -8.69 -9.20
C ILE A 283 -2.30 -8.54 -8.28
N LEU A 284 -1.15 -8.20 -8.85
CA LEU A 284 0.10 -8.10 -8.10
C LEU A 284 0.16 -6.85 -7.22
N ASP A 285 0.80 -6.99 -6.07
CA ASP A 285 1.20 -5.90 -5.19
C ASP A 285 2.64 -5.47 -5.52
N VAL A 286 2.78 -4.64 -6.55
CA VAL A 286 4.09 -4.15 -7.00
C VAL A 286 4.86 -3.43 -5.89
N PRO A 287 4.27 -2.52 -5.09
CA PRO A 287 4.95 -1.92 -3.94
C PRO A 287 5.54 -2.94 -2.98
N ALA A 288 4.78 -3.98 -2.62
CA ALA A 288 5.24 -5.02 -1.71
C ALA A 288 6.36 -5.87 -2.34
N LEU A 289 6.25 -6.24 -3.62
CA LEU A 289 7.29 -6.98 -4.34
C LEU A 289 8.61 -6.21 -4.40
N VAL A 290 8.56 -4.92 -4.75
CA VAL A 290 9.73 -4.05 -4.81
C VAL A 290 10.36 -3.89 -3.43
N ALA A 291 9.57 -3.61 -2.39
CA ALA A 291 10.06 -3.45 -1.02
C ALA A 291 10.73 -4.72 -0.49
N ASN A 292 10.12 -5.89 -0.72
CA ASN A 292 10.69 -7.18 -0.31
C ASN A 292 12.03 -7.48 -1.01
N ALA A 293 12.12 -7.17 -2.31
CA ALA A 293 13.35 -7.40 -3.07
C ALA A 293 14.50 -6.49 -2.60
N LEU A 294 14.22 -5.22 -2.34
CA LEU A 294 15.20 -4.27 -1.82
C LEU A 294 15.64 -4.63 -0.39
N GLY A 295 14.71 -5.00 0.49
CA GLY A 295 15.01 -5.41 1.85
C GLY A 295 15.94 -6.63 1.93
N ARG A 296 15.91 -7.52 0.95
CA ARG A 296 16.85 -8.65 0.85
C ARG A 296 18.26 -8.22 0.49
N ILE A 297 18.43 -7.12 -0.24
CA ILE A 297 19.74 -6.58 -0.64
C ILE A 297 20.33 -5.75 0.50
N ASP A 298 19.50 -4.97 1.24
CA ASP A 298 19.96 -4.04 2.29
C ASP A 298 20.25 -4.69 3.65
N THR A 299 19.73 -5.88 3.93
CA THR A 299 19.80 -6.49 5.28
C THR A 299 21.11 -7.21 5.59
N ARG A 300 22.22 -7.00 4.84
CA ARG A 300 23.48 -7.71 5.06
C ARG A 300 24.66 -6.81 5.36
N PRO A 301 25.54 -7.23 6.29
CA PRO A 301 26.64 -6.40 6.78
C PRO A 301 27.57 -5.98 5.64
N SER A 302 27.98 -4.74 5.69
CA SER A 302 28.96 -4.06 4.84
C SER A 302 30.37 -4.63 5.01
N ASP A 303 30.65 -5.83 4.50
CA ASP A 303 32.00 -6.41 4.49
C ASP A 303 32.68 -6.41 3.09
N VAL A 304 32.24 -5.53 2.19
CA VAL A 304 32.92 -5.33 0.90
C VAL A 304 33.27 -3.86 0.70
N ARG A 305 34.04 -3.30 1.65
CA ARG A 305 34.86 -2.13 1.41
C ARG A 305 36.31 -2.50 1.68
N THR A 306 36.91 -3.28 0.80
CA THR A 306 38.41 -3.28 0.60
C THR A 306 38.72 -4.26 -0.53
N GLY A 307 39.01 -3.74 -1.71
CA GLY A 307 39.48 -4.57 -2.80
C GLY A 307 39.40 -3.96 -4.20
N ILE A 308 39.60 -2.63 -4.33
CA ILE A 308 40.04 -2.02 -5.58
C ILE A 308 41.09 -0.98 -5.24
N ALA A 309 42.33 -1.47 -5.11
CA ALA A 309 43.55 -0.67 -5.26
C ALA A 309 44.68 -1.64 -5.59
N ALA A 310 44.96 -1.80 -6.86
CA ALA A 310 46.29 -1.98 -7.48
C ALA A 310 46.12 -2.13 -9.00
#